data_7bb30951a4072f29b04b21819553845a
#
_entry.id   7bb30951a4072f29b04b21819553845a
#
_cell.length_a   1.000
_cell.length_b   1.000
_cell.length_c   1.000
_cell.angle_alpha   90.00
_cell.angle_beta   90.00
_cell.angle_gamma   90.00
#
_symmetry.space_group_name_H-M   'P 1'
#
loop_
_entity.id
_entity.type
_entity.pdbx_description
1 polymer ?
#
loop_
_entity_poly.entity_id
_entity_poly.type
_entity_poly.pdbx_seq_one_letter_code
_entity_poly.pdbx_strand_id
1 'polypeptide(L)'
;MANGFWADIEAIGRIPTVPTILDVVCRTTSMGFAAVARVTGDKWVACSVRDDIAFGLRPGGELRIETTICNEIREHREPVVINNVAEDKVYCGHQTPAMYGFQSYISMPILLPDGTFFGTLCAIDPKPHILTHQSVI
;
A
#
# COMPACT_ATOMS: atom_id res chain seq x y z
N MET A 1 1.22 -20.62 -8.75
CA MET A 1 1.66 -20.08 -10.02
C MET A 1 1.46 -18.59 -10.08
N ALA A 2 2.44 -17.91 -10.63
CA ALA A 2 2.34 -16.46 -10.79
C ALA A 2 1.29 -16.01 -11.81
N ASN A 3 0.74 -16.94 -12.58
CA ASN A 3 -0.19 -16.64 -13.66
C ASN A 3 -1.43 -15.83 -13.23
N GLY A 4 -1.97 -16.14 -12.04
CA GLY A 4 -3.13 -15.41 -11.54
C GLY A 4 -2.82 -13.94 -11.24
N PHE A 5 -1.61 -13.67 -10.79
CA PHE A 5 -1.16 -12.31 -10.47
C PHE A 5 -0.85 -11.52 -11.74
N TRP A 6 -0.39 -12.17 -12.81
CA TRP A 6 -0.14 -11.48 -14.07
C TRP A 6 -1.42 -10.91 -14.65
N ALA A 7 -2.53 -11.64 -14.54
CA ALA A 7 -3.83 -11.15 -15.00
C ALA A 7 -4.24 -9.90 -14.20
N ASP A 8 -4.01 -9.90 -12.89
CA ASP A 8 -4.32 -8.76 -12.03
C ASP A 8 -3.44 -7.57 -12.38
N ILE A 9 -2.14 -7.78 -12.57
CA ILE A 9 -1.20 -6.73 -12.94
C ILE A 9 -1.61 -6.10 -14.27
N GLU A 10 -1.94 -6.91 -15.27
CA GLU A 10 -2.38 -6.40 -16.56
C GLU A 10 -3.69 -5.63 -16.47
N ALA A 11 -4.67 -6.16 -15.72
CA ALA A 11 -5.97 -5.52 -15.56
C ALA A 11 -5.83 -4.14 -14.93
N ILE A 12 -5.07 -4.04 -13.85
CA ILE A 12 -4.81 -2.76 -13.18
C ILE A 12 -4.02 -1.83 -14.10
N GLY A 13 -3.05 -2.36 -14.83
CA GLY A 13 -2.22 -1.58 -15.75
C GLY A 13 -3.00 -0.97 -16.93
N ARG A 14 -4.18 -1.52 -17.24
CA ARG A 14 -5.05 -1.01 -18.31
C ARG A 14 -6.00 0.10 -17.83
N ILE A 15 -6.06 0.34 -16.54
CA ILE A 15 -6.95 1.37 -15.98
C ILE A 15 -6.19 2.70 -15.98
N PRO A 16 -6.49 3.63 -16.89
CA PRO A 16 -5.69 4.86 -17.03
C PRO A 16 -5.79 5.79 -15.83
N THR A 17 -6.82 5.66 -15.00
CA THR A 17 -6.97 6.49 -13.81
C THR A 17 -6.09 6.02 -12.64
N VAL A 18 -5.57 4.79 -12.64
CA VAL A 18 -4.76 4.29 -11.53
C VAL A 18 -3.49 5.11 -11.33
N PRO A 19 -2.67 5.38 -12.37
CA PRO A 19 -1.51 6.25 -12.19
C PRO A 19 -1.89 7.64 -11.68
N THR A 20 -3.02 8.18 -12.11
CA THR A 20 -3.51 9.47 -11.64
C THR A 20 -3.86 9.42 -10.16
N ILE A 21 -4.50 8.34 -9.70
CA ILE A 21 -4.82 8.15 -8.30
C ILE A 21 -3.55 8.12 -7.46
N LEU A 22 -2.54 7.37 -7.91
CA LEU A 22 -1.27 7.29 -7.20
C LEU A 22 -0.57 8.65 -7.14
N ASP A 23 -0.64 9.43 -8.22
CA ASP A 23 -0.09 10.77 -8.25
C ASP A 23 -0.81 11.68 -7.24
N VAL A 24 -2.13 11.65 -7.22
CA VAL A 24 -2.93 12.44 -6.28
C VAL A 24 -2.61 12.06 -4.83
N VAL A 25 -2.52 10.78 -4.54
CA VAL A 25 -2.16 10.31 -3.20
C VAL A 25 -0.82 10.89 -2.76
N CYS A 26 0.21 10.77 -3.60
CA CYS A 26 1.55 11.28 -3.28
C CYS A 26 1.54 12.80 -3.11
N ARG A 27 0.84 13.53 -3.96
CA ARG A 27 0.78 15.00 -3.87
C ARG A 27 0.01 15.47 -2.65
N THR A 28 -1.11 14.81 -2.35
CA THR A 28 -1.97 15.23 -1.24
C THR A 28 -1.33 14.94 0.12
N THR A 29 -0.63 13.83 0.23
CA THR A 29 0.00 13.40 1.49
C THR A 29 1.44 13.85 1.64
N SER A 30 2.07 14.28 0.56
CA SER A 30 3.51 14.54 0.45
C SER A 30 4.38 13.30 0.63
N MET A 31 3.78 12.12 0.52
CA MET A 31 4.51 10.85 0.62
C MET A 31 5.13 10.51 -0.74
N GLY A 32 6.26 9.83 -0.71
CA GLY A 32 7.07 9.58 -1.91
C GLY A 32 6.86 8.25 -2.59
N PHE A 33 6.00 7.39 -2.03
CA PHE A 33 5.72 6.09 -2.64
C PHE A 33 4.26 5.74 -2.47
N ALA A 34 3.64 5.26 -3.56
CA ALA A 34 2.27 4.74 -3.51
C ALA A 34 2.14 3.56 -4.47
N ALA A 35 1.28 2.62 -4.12
CA ALA A 35 1.07 1.42 -4.92
C ALA A 35 -0.34 0.87 -4.76
N VAL A 36 -0.82 0.22 -5.83
CA VAL A 36 -1.96 -0.68 -5.76
C VAL A 36 -1.41 -2.10 -5.77
N ALA A 37 -1.77 -2.88 -4.77
CA ALA A 37 -1.26 -4.24 -4.61
C ALA A 37 -2.40 -5.26 -4.53
N ARG A 38 -2.17 -6.42 -5.15
CA ARG A 38 -3.00 -7.60 -4.94
C ARG A 38 -2.49 -8.30 -3.68
N VAL A 39 -3.38 -8.52 -2.71
CA VAL A 39 -2.99 -9.12 -1.43
C VAL A 39 -3.82 -10.38 -1.20
N THR A 40 -3.13 -11.51 -1.03
CA THR A 40 -3.76 -12.79 -0.69
C THR A 40 -3.17 -13.31 0.61
N GLY A 41 -3.62 -14.47 1.06
CA GLY A 41 -3.01 -15.11 2.23
C GLY A 41 -1.56 -15.51 2.05
N ASP A 42 -1.10 -15.59 0.79
CA ASP A 42 0.24 -16.06 0.46
C ASP A 42 1.18 -14.99 -0.03
N LYS A 43 0.66 -13.95 -0.72
CA LYS A 43 1.52 -12.99 -1.42
C LYS A 43 0.98 -11.58 -1.39
N TRP A 44 1.90 -10.63 -1.47
CA TRP A 44 1.67 -9.22 -1.74
C TRP A 44 2.38 -8.89 -3.04
N VAL A 45 1.63 -8.51 -4.07
CA VAL A 45 2.17 -8.27 -5.41
C VAL A 45 1.78 -6.88 -5.89
N ALA A 46 2.77 -6.06 -6.25
CA ALA A 46 2.52 -4.73 -6.77
C ALA A 46 1.91 -4.81 -8.17
N CYS A 47 0.79 -4.13 -8.38
CA CYS A 47 0.14 -4.04 -9.69
C CYS A 47 0.43 -2.72 -10.38
N SER A 48 0.49 -1.63 -9.63
CA SER A 48 0.84 -0.31 -10.13
C SER A 48 1.62 0.43 -9.05
N VAL A 49 2.65 1.17 -9.44
CA VAL A 49 3.58 1.80 -8.50
C VAL A 49 3.93 3.22 -8.94
N ARG A 50 3.97 4.15 -7.97
CA ARG A 50 4.67 5.42 -8.10
C ARG A 50 5.73 5.46 -7.01
N ASP A 51 7.00 5.57 -7.41
CA ASP A 51 8.13 5.50 -6.49
C ASP A 51 9.08 6.67 -6.72
N ASP A 52 8.96 7.69 -5.88
CA ASP A 52 9.80 8.89 -5.93
C ASP A 52 10.93 8.86 -4.89
N ILE A 53 11.01 7.78 -4.10
CA ILE A 53 12.00 7.67 -3.02
C ILE A 53 12.99 6.52 -3.22
N ALA A 54 13.00 5.95 -4.41
CA ALA A 54 13.86 4.81 -4.74
C ALA A 54 13.66 3.62 -3.78
N PHE A 55 12.41 3.37 -3.42
CA PHE A 55 12.06 2.20 -2.61
C PHE A 55 12.42 0.91 -3.35
N GLY A 56 12.36 0.93 -4.68
CA GLY A 56 12.86 -0.14 -5.52
C GLY A 56 11.82 -1.16 -5.96
N LEU A 57 10.56 -0.96 -5.62
CA LEU A 57 9.49 -1.88 -5.99
C LEU A 57 8.87 -1.46 -7.32
N ARG A 58 8.62 -2.43 -8.19
CA ARG A 58 8.04 -2.22 -9.53
C ARG A 58 6.80 -3.09 -9.71
N PRO A 59 5.95 -2.78 -10.69
CA PRO A 59 4.83 -3.69 -11.00
C PRO A 59 5.33 -5.11 -11.23
N GLY A 60 4.67 -6.07 -10.60
CA GLY A 60 5.10 -7.46 -10.58
C GLY A 60 6.01 -7.80 -9.42
N GLY A 61 6.55 -6.80 -8.71
CA GLY A 61 7.38 -7.03 -7.54
C GLY A 61 6.56 -7.58 -6.38
N GLU A 62 7.18 -8.42 -5.56
CA GLU A 62 6.52 -9.11 -4.46
C GLU A 62 7.16 -8.77 -3.13
N LEU A 63 6.33 -8.72 -2.08
CA LEU A 63 6.80 -8.67 -0.70
C LEU A 63 6.28 -9.93 0.01
N ARG A 64 7.01 -10.36 1.03
CA ARG A 64 6.54 -11.47 1.86
C ARG A 64 5.33 -10.99 2.65
N ILE A 65 4.20 -11.68 2.49
CA ILE A 65 2.93 -11.23 3.05
C ILE A 65 3.00 -11.06 4.57
N GLU A 66 3.70 -11.95 5.26
CA GLU A 66 3.83 -11.90 6.72
C GLU A 66 4.63 -10.70 7.22
N THR A 67 5.34 -10.01 6.33
CA THR A 67 6.09 -8.80 6.69
C THR A 67 5.29 -7.51 6.45
N THR A 68 4.08 -7.62 5.90
CA THR A 68 3.30 -6.44 5.52
C THR A 68 2.16 -6.19 6.50
N ILE A 69 1.83 -4.90 6.70
CA ILE A 69 0.63 -4.51 7.45
C ILE A 69 -0.62 -4.84 6.62
N CYS A 70 -0.49 -4.91 5.30
CA CYS A 70 -1.59 -5.27 4.41
C CYS A 70 -2.19 -6.64 4.72
N ASN A 71 -1.40 -7.56 5.29
CA ASN A 71 -1.90 -8.85 5.72
C ASN A 71 -2.96 -8.69 6.83
N GLU A 72 -2.73 -7.74 7.74
CA GLU A 72 -3.70 -7.45 8.80
C GLU A 72 -4.96 -6.81 8.21
N ILE A 73 -4.79 -5.91 7.24
CA ILE A 73 -5.92 -5.26 6.57
C ILE A 73 -6.78 -6.28 5.82
N ARG A 74 -6.17 -7.31 5.26
CA ARG A 74 -6.90 -8.40 4.61
C ARG A 74 -7.91 -9.03 5.56
N GLU A 75 -7.58 -9.11 6.83
CA GLU A 75 -8.44 -9.74 7.84
C GLU A 75 -9.52 -8.79 8.35
N HIS A 76 -9.14 -7.55 8.74
CA HIS A 76 -10.12 -6.64 9.36
C HIS A 76 -10.79 -5.67 8.37
N ARG A 77 -10.25 -5.55 7.17
CA ARG A 77 -10.81 -4.72 6.07
C ARG A 77 -10.98 -3.24 6.41
N GLU A 78 -10.17 -2.73 7.32
CA GLU A 78 -10.20 -1.33 7.72
C GLU A 78 -8.92 -0.62 7.30
N PRO A 79 -9.00 0.71 7.02
CA PRO A 79 -7.80 1.47 6.70
C PRO A 79 -6.83 1.52 7.88
N VAL A 80 -5.55 1.64 7.56
CA VAL A 80 -4.51 1.90 8.55
C VAL A 80 -3.81 3.20 8.17
N VAL A 81 -3.70 4.12 9.14
CA VAL A 81 -3.04 5.41 8.95
C VAL A 81 -2.03 5.60 10.08
N ILE A 82 -0.77 5.81 9.72
CA ILE A 82 0.31 6.06 10.68
C ILE A 82 0.99 7.37 10.29
N ASN A 83 0.86 8.38 11.16
CA ASN A 83 1.49 9.68 10.92
C ASN A 83 3.00 9.65 11.22
N ASN A 84 3.37 8.95 12.28
CA ASN A 84 4.75 8.85 12.74
C ASN A 84 4.89 7.54 13.51
N VAL A 85 5.63 6.60 12.96
CA VAL A 85 5.78 5.26 13.55
C VAL A 85 6.35 5.36 14.97
N ALA A 86 7.32 6.23 15.20
CA ALA A 86 7.96 6.36 16.51
C ALA A 86 6.99 6.77 17.61
N GLU A 87 5.91 7.47 17.26
CA GLU A 87 4.91 7.94 18.21
C GLU A 87 3.62 7.11 18.21
N ASP A 88 3.53 6.14 17.29
CA ASP A 88 2.33 5.33 17.14
C ASP A 88 2.30 4.22 18.20
N LYS A 89 1.25 4.17 18.99
CA LYS A 89 1.15 3.21 20.11
C LYS A 89 1.05 1.76 19.66
N VAL A 90 0.50 1.54 18.46
CA VAL A 90 0.30 0.19 17.92
C VAL A 90 1.51 -0.29 17.15
N TYR A 91 2.10 0.58 16.32
CA TYR A 91 3.10 0.19 15.34
C TYR A 91 4.54 0.54 15.68
N CYS A 92 4.81 1.25 16.79
CA CYS A 92 6.18 1.64 17.12
C CYS A 92 7.12 0.45 17.34
N GLY A 93 6.56 -0.68 17.76
CA GLY A 93 7.33 -1.93 17.92
C GLY A 93 7.10 -2.95 16.83
N HIS A 94 6.34 -2.60 15.78
CA HIS A 94 6.03 -3.53 14.70
C HIS A 94 7.23 -3.73 13.77
N GLN A 95 7.45 -4.96 13.30
CA GLN A 95 8.61 -5.27 12.47
C GLN A 95 8.58 -4.59 11.10
N THR A 96 7.39 -4.38 10.53
CA THR A 96 7.25 -3.88 9.16
C THR A 96 7.88 -2.51 8.95
N PRO A 97 7.61 -1.49 9.79
CA PRO A 97 8.27 -0.19 9.62
C PRO A 97 9.79 -0.27 9.70
N ALA A 98 10.32 -1.09 10.60
CA ALA A 98 11.76 -1.25 10.75
C ALA A 98 12.37 -1.92 9.51
N MET A 99 11.70 -2.92 8.95
CA MET A 99 12.18 -3.64 7.76
C MET A 99 12.22 -2.75 6.52
N TYR A 100 11.21 -1.93 6.33
CA TYR A 100 11.06 -1.15 5.10
C TYR A 100 11.45 0.31 5.25
N GLY A 101 11.79 0.75 6.46
CA GLY A 101 12.35 2.08 6.69
C GLY A 101 11.37 3.23 6.58
N PHE A 102 10.08 3.01 6.77
CA PHE A 102 9.11 4.10 6.70
C PHE A 102 8.72 4.61 8.08
N GLN A 103 8.33 5.89 8.13
CA GLN A 103 7.83 6.54 9.34
C GLN A 103 6.37 6.97 9.20
N SER A 104 5.87 7.11 7.97
CA SER A 104 4.46 7.36 7.72
C SER A 104 3.91 6.32 6.77
N TYR A 105 2.61 6.01 6.92
CA TYR A 105 2.01 4.90 6.20
C TYR A 105 0.50 5.11 6.09
N ILE A 106 -0.03 4.86 4.90
CA ILE A 106 -1.48 4.79 4.68
C ILE A 106 -1.74 3.51 3.90
N SER A 107 -2.78 2.79 4.28
CA SER A 107 -3.26 1.68 3.48
C SER A 107 -4.77 1.58 3.56
N MET A 108 -5.40 1.48 2.39
CA MET A 108 -6.85 1.40 2.25
C MET A 108 -7.20 0.08 1.60
N PRO A 109 -8.18 -0.67 2.15
CA PRO A 109 -8.60 -1.91 1.51
C PRO A 109 -9.32 -1.63 0.19
N ILE A 110 -9.08 -2.47 -0.80
CA ILE A 110 -9.78 -2.44 -2.08
C ILE A 110 -10.73 -3.64 -2.12
N LEU A 111 -12.03 -3.36 -2.15
CA LEU A 111 -13.05 -4.38 -2.22
C LEU A 111 -13.67 -4.37 -3.62
N LEU A 112 -13.87 -5.54 -4.17
CA LEU A 112 -14.54 -5.70 -5.47
C LEU A 112 -16.05 -5.52 -5.29
N PRO A 113 -16.81 -5.29 -6.38
CA PRO A 113 -18.24 -5.08 -6.28
C PRO A 113 -19.01 -6.21 -5.58
N ASP A 114 -18.48 -7.43 -5.61
CA ASP A 114 -19.09 -8.58 -4.91
C ASP A 114 -18.70 -8.67 -3.44
N GLY A 115 -17.91 -7.70 -2.92
CA GLY A 115 -17.45 -7.69 -1.55
C GLY A 115 -16.14 -8.44 -1.32
N THR A 116 -15.57 -9.06 -2.34
CA THR A 116 -14.30 -9.77 -2.23
C THR A 116 -13.16 -8.79 -2.00
N PHE A 117 -12.26 -9.11 -1.07
CA PHE A 117 -11.06 -8.32 -0.84
C PHE A 117 -10.06 -8.58 -1.97
N PHE A 118 -9.68 -7.52 -2.68
CA PHE A 118 -8.68 -7.60 -3.75
C PHE A 118 -7.27 -7.35 -3.22
N GLY A 119 -7.11 -6.32 -2.45
CA GLY A 119 -5.81 -5.88 -1.98
C GLY A 119 -5.88 -4.52 -1.35
N THR A 120 -4.80 -3.73 -1.52
CA THR A 120 -4.72 -2.41 -0.90
C THR A 120 -4.20 -1.34 -1.85
N LEU A 121 -4.65 -0.11 -1.61
CA LEU A 121 -4.00 1.10 -2.09
C LEU A 121 -3.18 1.61 -0.91
N CYS A 122 -1.86 1.65 -1.04
CA CYS A 122 -0.99 2.03 0.07
C CYS A 122 0.03 3.09 -0.35
N ALA A 123 0.48 3.86 0.66
CA ALA A 123 1.54 4.84 0.48
C ALA A 123 2.45 4.80 1.70
N ILE A 124 3.73 5.03 1.48
CA ILE A 124 4.73 5.10 2.55
C ILE A 124 5.70 6.24 2.29
N ASP A 125 6.34 6.71 3.36
CA ASP A 125 7.41 7.68 3.26
C ASP A 125 8.40 7.49 4.41
N PRO A 126 9.71 7.73 4.18
CA PRO A 126 10.69 7.62 5.26
C PRO A 126 10.57 8.73 6.30
N LYS A 127 9.81 9.77 6.02
CA LYS A 127 9.58 10.88 6.95
C LYS A 127 8.18 10.79 7.55
N PRO A 128 7.99 11.28 8.78
CA PRO A 128 6.63 11.43 9.34
C PRO A 128 5.84 12.48 8.56
N HIS A 129 4.53 12.28 8.46
CA HIS A 129 3.61 13.26 7.87
C HIS A 129 2.34 13.30 8.70
N ILE A 130 1.77 14.48 8.86
CA ILE A 130 0.46 14.61 9.52
C ILE A 130 -0.60 14.36 8.45
N LEU A 131 -1.27 13.22 8.55
CA LEU A 131 -2.27 12.79 7.59
C LEU A 131 -3.64 13.06 8.17
N THR A 132 -4.36 14.02 7.56
CA THR A 132 -5.69 14.38 8.03
C THR A 132 -6.73 13.50 7.36
N HIS A 133 -7.93 13.52 7.90
CA HIS A 133 -9.06 12.81 7.29
C HIS A 133 -9.24 13.22 5.82
N GLN A 134 -9.07 14.50 5.53
CA GLN A 134 -9.20 15.02 4.16
C GLN A 134 -8.12 14.49 3.22
N SER A 135 -6.92 14.25 3.74
CA SER A 135 -5.81 13.69 2.95
C SER A 135 -6.04 12.23 2.60
N VAL A 136 -6.77 11.50 3.44
CA VAL A 136 -6.98 10.07 3.29
C VAL A 136 -8.17 9.75 2.39
N ILE A 137 -9.16 10.62 2.36
CA ILE A 137 -10.32 10.48 1.51
C ILE A 137 -10.08 11.10 0.14
#